data_5debaea02ad30ddb5b828e98937b4d92
#
_entry.id   5debaea02ad30ddb5b828e98937b4d92
#
_cell.length_a   1.000
_cell.length_b   1.000
_cell.length_c   1.000
_cell.angle_alpha   90.00
_cell.angle_beta   90.00
_cell.angle_gamma   90.00
#
_symmetry.space_group_name_H-M   'P 1'
#
loop_
_entity.id
_entity.type
_entity.pdbx_description
1 polymer ?
#
loop_
_entity_poly.entity_id
_entity_poly.type
_entity_poly.pdbx_seq_one_letter_code
_entity_poly.pdbx_strand_id
1 'polypeptide(L)'
;MKTKQPLLLALLSAFLLWLAWPPHIYTAPILFIGLVPLFIALDQIILRDEKKTGRKVFLTAGLTFLIWNTACIYWVYNAISAFNNPVVALFISLIPYGLGALLMTFAFWLYYRFRKVMGKKTISYLALLSFWIGMEYLHATWDLAFPWMTLGNGLAGMHQLAQWYEATGVYGGSVWIMLSNILAFEAYKSYTSQKGYLRVRTGIAWLLLLIVPGGISLTKYYGYQEKPLPVNVITVQPNVDPYEKMGGISPAEQLKTLVHLSDSVAQINTEYFIWPETAIPSYANEEKIRSTPEFVNAQAFLNKYKNGTLITGIETIRIYDDKKTLSAKLDANSGIYYDNFNSAMQVENSANVQFYHKSKLVPGVEKMPFPKALAFLTPVFAGLGGTVSGWGWQENPGVFYSQSGVGVAPVICYESLWGGWISEAVKNGAQFIAIITNDGWWGNTTGKDQHFLYAKLRAIETRRWVVRSANTGISGFINQRGDIVKQSKWWTRDALKMDINLNDQMTTYVKSGDIIAQLLSIIGLVLALFIPYYTFFKKKAAKQ
;
A
#
# COMPACT_ATOMS: atom_id res chain seq x y z
N MET A 1 31.41 -19.24 21.48
CA MET A 1 30.08 -18.67 21.77
C MET A 1 29.92 -17.22 21.29
N LYS A 2 30.93 -16.32 21.36
CA LYS A 2 30.82 -14.87 20.99
C LYS A 2 30.51 -14.58 19.51
N THR A 3 30.75 -15.49 18.57
CA THR A 3 30.53 -15.29 17.11
C THR A 3 29.08 -15.53 16.65
N LYS A 4 28.29 -16.32 17.40
CA LYS A 4 26.89 -16.65 17.03
C LYS A 4 25.87 -15.61 17.55
N GLN A 5 26.22 -14.77 18.51
CA GLN A 5 25.31 -13.82 19.16
C GLN A 5 24.67 -12.81 18.17
N PRO A 6 25.40 -12.14 17.24
CA PRO A 6 24.78 -11.23 16.28
C PRO A 6 23.75 -11.91 15.36
N LEU A 7 23.98 -13.17 14.99
CA LEU A 7 23.04 -13.96 14.19
C LEU A 7 21.75 -14.22 14.96
N LEU A 8 21.83 -14.64 16.22
CA LEU A 8 20.63 -14.87 17.04
C LEU A 8 19.83 -13.59 17.28
N LEU A 9 20.50 -12.46 17.47
CA LEU A 9 19.84 -11.16 17.61
C LEU A 9 19.16 -10.71 16.31
N ALA A 10 19.76 -10.97 15.15
CA ALA A 10 19.15 -10.72 13.84
C ALA A 10 17.87 -11.55 13.64
N LEU A 11 17.91 -12.83 13.98
CA LEU A 11 16.74 -13.72 13.94
C LEU A 11 15.65 -13.29 14.92
N LEU A 12 16.03 -12.91 16.13
CA LEU A 12 15.09 -12.38 17.14
C LEU A 12 14.41 -11.11 16.64
N SER A 13 15.14 -10.19 16.02
CA SER A 13 14.56 -8.98 15.45
C SER A 13 13.56 -9.30 14.32
N ALA A 14 13.92 -10.21 13.42
CA ALA A 14 13.02 -10.65 12.35
C ALA A 14 11.72 -11.26 12.91
N PHE A 15 11.84 -12.11 13.93
CA PHE A 15 10.69 -12.73 14.60
C PHE A 15 9.79 -11.70 15.28
N LEU A 16 10.36 -10.74 16.03
CA LEU A 16 9.58 -9.68 16.70
C LEU A 16 8.85 -8.80 15.68
N LEU A 17 9.49 -8.43 14.58
CA LEU A 17 8.89 -7.66 13.51
C LEU A 17 7.76 -8.41 12.80
N TRP A 18 7.93 -9.71 12.56
CA TRP A 18 6.89 -10.57 11.99
C TRP A 18 5.70 -10.70 12.95
N LEU A 19 5.95 -10.98 14.23
CA LEU A 19 4.91 -11.10 15.24
C LEU A 19 4.09 -9.81 15.40
N ALA A 20 4.72 -8.67 15.19
CA ALA A 20 4.09 -7.34 15.30
C ALA A 20 3.38 -6.89 14.02
N TRP A 21 3.56 -7.60 12.90
CA TRP A 21 3.02 -7.18 11.61
C TRP A 21 1.57 -7.63 11.42
N PRO A 22 0.71 -6.84 10.73
CA PRO A 22 -0.63 -7.30 10.37
C PRO A 22 -0.61 -8.65 9.64
N PRO A 23 -1.57 -9.55 9.91
CA PRO A 23 -2.84 -9.30 10.59
C PRO A 23 -2.83 -9.48 12.12
N HIS A 24 -1.68 -9.63 12.77
CA HIS A 24 -1.61 -9.73 14.22
C HIS A 24 -2.00 -8.39 14.87
N ILE A 25 -3.20 -8.34 15.47
CA ILE A 25 -3.78 -7.07 15.93
C ILE A 25 -3.11 -6.57 17.22
N TYR A 26 -3.04 -7.43 18.25
CA TYR A 26 -2.64 -6.99 19.61
C TYR A 26 -1.13 -6.90 19.83
N THR A 27 -0.33 -7.37 18.90
CA THR A 27 1.13 -7.40 19.00
C THR A 27 1.84 -6.23 18.31
N ALA A 28 1.10 -5.36 17.62
CA ALA A 28 1.65 -4.18 16.97
C ALA A 28 2.57 -3.30 17.86
N PRO A 29 2.36 -3.14 19.20
CA PRO A 29 3.30 -2.40 20.04
C PRO A 29 4.72 -2.95 20.07
N ILE A 30 4.94 -4.23 19.73
CA ILE A 30 6.28 -4.81 19.61
C ILE A 30 7.10 -4.15 18.50
N LEU A 31 6.47 -3.51 17.50
CA LEU A 31 7.16 -2.73 16.48
C LEU A 31 8.06 -1.64 17.08
N PHE A 32 7.68 -1.06 18.21
CA PHE A 32 8.43 0.01 18.86
C PHE A 32 9.77 -0.43 19.49
N ILE A 33 9.99 -1.76 19.58
CA ILE A 33 11.23 -2.37 20.08
C ILE A 33 11.78 -3.48 19.17
N GLY A 34 11.07 -3.84 18.10
CA GLY A 34 11.38 -4.98 17.25
C GLY A 34 12.74 -4.92 16.56
N LEU A 35 13.27 -3.71 16.29
CA LEU A 35 14.60 -3.49 15.72
C LEU A 35 15.71 -3.41 16.78
N VAL A 36 15.41 -3.37 18.08
CA VAL A 36 16.43 -3.24 19.14
C VAL A 36 17.45 -4.39 19.10
N PRO A 37 17.06 -5.68 18.95
CA PRO A 37 18.04 -6.75 18.84
C PRO A 37 18.97 -6.57 17.63
N LEU A 38 18.47 -6.10 16.48
CA LEU A 38 19.29 -5.79 15.32
C LEU A 38 20.27 -4.66 15.62
N PHE A 39 19.84 -3.57 16.28
CA PHE A 39 20.73 -2.49 16.69
C PHE A 39 21.85 -2.99 17.62
N ILE A 40 21.54 -3.87 18.57
CA ILE A 40 22.54 -4.49 19.47
C ILE A 40 23.56 -5.29 18.65
N ALA A 41 23.08 -6.13 17.71
CA ALA A 41 23.94 -6.94 16.84
C ALA A 41 24.89 -6.07 16.01
N LEU A 42 24.35 -5.02 15.37
CA LEU A 42 25.13 -4.13 14.53
C LEU A 42 26.13 -3.28 15.34
N ASP A 43 25.73 -2.79 16.52
CA ASP A 43 26.66 -2.04 17.40
C ASP A 43 27.82 -2.91 17.86
N GLN A 44 27.58 -4.18 18.23
CA GLN A 44 28.64 -5.14 18.55
C GLN A 44 29.60 -5.38 17.38
N ILE A 45 29.08 -5.52 16.15
CA ILE A 45 29.89 -5.70 14.94
C ILE A 45 30.73 -4.44 14.65
N ILE A 46 30.13 -3.26 14.77
CA ILE A 46 30.79 -1.97 14.50
C ILE A 46 31.88 -1.67 15.54
N LEU A 47 31.63 -1.95 16.83
CA LEU A 47 32.57 -1.69 17.89
C LEU A 47 33.81 -2.60 17.87
N ARG A 48 33.67 -3.83 17.31
CA ARG A 48 34.83 -4.73 17.15
C ARG A 48 35.77 -4.27 16.04
N ASP A 49 35.27 -3.48 15.09
CA ASP A 49 35.98 -2.96 13.88
C ASP A 49 36.95 -3.96 13.23
N GLU A 50 36.50 -5.21 13.10
CA GLU A 50 37.26 -6.30 12.49
C GLU A 50 37.32 -6.14 10.97
N LYS A 51 38.16 -6.96 10.31
CA LYS A 51 38.20 -7.03 8.85
C LYS A 51 36.79 -7.31 8.28
N LYS A 52 36.40 -6.58 7.22
CA LYS A 52 35.12 -6.71 6.51
C LYS A 52 33.87 -6.33 7.35
N THR A 53 34.00 -5.43 8.34
CA THR A 53 32.87 -4.96 9.17
C THR A 53 31.65 -4.55 8.33
N GLY A 54 31.83 -3.78 7.24
CA GLY A 54 30.72 -3.36 6.38
C GLY A 54 29.97 -4.53 5.73
N ARG A 55 30.66 -5.62 5.37
CA ARG A 55 30.03 -6.85 4.87
C ARG A 55 29.25 -7.57 5.98
N LYS A 56 29.80 -7.62 7.19
CA LYS A 56 29.11 -8.22 8.34
C LYS A 56 27.83 -7.46 8.69
N VAL A 57 27.88 -6.11 8.69
CA VAL A 57 26.71 -5.26 8.89
C VAL A 57 25.65 -5.54 7.82
N PHE A 58 26.05 -5.53 6.56
CA PHE A 58 25.14 -5.80 5.42
C PHE A 58 24.48 -7.18 5.52
N LEU A 59 25.23 -8.23 5.78
CA LEU A 59 24.70 -9.60 5.88
C LEU A 59 23.79 -9.78 7.10
N THR A 60 24.11 -9.17 8.24
CA THR A 60 23.30 -9.26 9.46
C THR A 60 21.97 -8.54 9.31
N ALA A 61 21.97 -7.31 8.78
CA ALA A 61 20.75 -6.57 8.46
C ALA A 61 19.95 -7.29 7.36
N GLY A 62 20.63 -7.76 6.31
CA GLY A 62 20.01 -8.50 5.20
C GLY A 62 19.29 -9.75 5.65
N LEU A 63 19.87 -10.52 6.56
CA LEU A 63 19.22 -11.70 7.13
C LEU A 63 17.92 -11.32 7.87
N THR A 64 17.97 -10.27 8.71
CA THR A 64 16.79 -9.80 9.45
C THR A 64 15.66 -9.42 8.48
N PHE A 65 15.95 -8.57 7.50
CA PHE A 65 14.93 -8.05 6.61
C PHE A 65 14.45 -9.07 5.58
N LEU A 66 15.31 -9.98 5.12
CA LEU A 66 14.89 -11.06 4.22
C LEU A 66 13.90 -12.00 4.90
N ILE A 67 14.20 -12.42 6.13
CA ILE A 67 13.28 -13.29 6.89
C ILE A 67 11.98 -12.55 7.18
N TRP A 68 12.04 -11.30 7.65
CA TRP A 68 10.85 -10.52 7.96
C TRP A 68 9.98 -10.29 6.72
N ASN A 69 10.55 -9.82 5.60
CA ASN A 69 9.79 -9.62 4.35
C ASN A 69 9.16 -10.93 3.88
N THR A 70 9.96 -12.00 3.75
CA THR A 70 9.44 -13.30 3.29
C THR A 70 8.30 -13.78 4.18
N ALA A 71 8.44 -13.69 5.50
CA ALA A 71 7.41 -14.14 6.44
C ALA A 71 6.12 -13.30 6.39
N CYS A 72 6.21 -12.00 6.05
CA CYS A 72 5.04 -11.12 5.98
C CYS A 72 4.34 -11.12 4.62
N ILE A 73 5.08 -11.34 3.52
CA ILE A 73 4.54 -11.27 2.17
C ILE A 73 4.66 -12.61 1.39
N TYR A 74 4.77 -13.75 2.10
CA TYR A 74 4.87 -15.08 1.48
C TYR A 74 3.72 -15.38 0.51
N TRP A 75 2.57 -14.76 0.69
CA TRP A 75 1.38 -14.90 -0.14
C TRP A 75 1.58 -14.45 -1.60
N VAL A 76 2.62 -13.65 -1.89
CA VAL A 76 2.99 -13.30 -3.27
C VAL A 76 3.32 -14.55 -4.09
N TYR A 77 3.88 -15.59 -3.45
CA TYR A 77 4.08 -16.89 -4.10
C TYR A 77 2.76 -17.47 -4.61
N ASN A 78 1.69 -17.41 -3.82
CA ASN A 78 0.39 -17.95 -4.24
C ASN A 78 -0.15 -17.22 -5.46
N ALA A 79 -0.06 -15.89 -5.49
CA ALA A 79 -0.48 -15.10 -6.63
C ALA A 79 0.26 -15.46 -7.93
N ILE A 80 1.56 -15.78 -7.83
CA ILE A 80 2.38 -16.12 -8.99
C ILE A 80 2.20 -17.58 -9.38
N SER A 81 2.08 -18.50 -8.42
CA SER A 81 1.96 -19.95 -8.66
C SER A 81 0.65 -20.33 -9.36
N ALA A 82 -0.36 -19.48 -9.27
CA ALA A 82 -1.62 -19.67 -9.97
C ALA A 82 -1.50 -19.66 -11.50
N PHE A 83 -0.51 -18.93 -12.02
CA PHE A 83 -0.27 -18.79 -13.46
C PHE A 83 0.99 -19.51 -13.95
N ASN A 84 1.80 -20.06 -13.05
CA ASN A 84 3.13 -20.57 -13.36
C ASN A 84 3.41 -21.93 -12.74
N ASN A 85 4.38 -22.64 -13.30
CA ASN A 85 4.96 -23.81 -12.63
C ASN A 85 5.45 -23.43 -11.23
N PRO A 86 5.21 -24.24 -10.17
CA PRO A 86 5.61 -23.95 -8.79
C PRO A 86 7.07 -23.56 -8.60
N VAL A 87 7.98 -24.18 -9.35
CA VAL A 87 9.42 -23.86 -9.28
C VAL A 87 9.70 -22.47 -9.85
N VAL A 88 9.11 -22.14 -11.00
CA VAL A 88 9.21 -20.81 -11.62
C VAL A 88 8.60 -19.74 -10.69
N ALA A 89 7.43 -20.02 -10.14
CA ALA A 89 6.77 -19.14 -9.18
C ALA A 89 7.64 -18.84 -7.95
N LEU A 90 8.35 -19.85 -7.43
CA LEU A 90 9.28 -19.66 -6.31
C LEU A 90 10.39 -18.66 -6.67
N PHE A 91 11.05 -18.84 -7.82
CA PHE A 91 12.13 -17.94 -8.24
C PHE A 91 11.64 -16.52 -8.48
N ILE A 92 10.47 -16.32 -9.10
CA ILE A 92 9.89 -15.00 -9.31
C ILE A 92 9.55 -14.33 -7.97
N SER A 93 9.02 -15.09 -7.01
CA SER A 93 8.67 -14.58 -5.67
C SER A 93 9.87 -14.10 -4.86
N LEU A 94 11.07 -14.63 -5.14
CA LEU A 94 12.31 -14.14 -4.52
C LEU A 94 12.59 -12.66 -4.89
N ILE A 95 12.07 -12.16 -6.02
CA ILE A 95 12.28 -10.77 -6.44
C ILE A 95 11.64 -9.78 -5.45
N PRO A 96 10.32 -9.79 -5.18
CA PRO A 96 9.73 -8.87 -4.21
C PRO A 96 10.25 -9.11 -2.78
N TYR A 97 10.49 -10.38 -2.37
CA TYR A 97 11.05 -10.68 -1.05
C TYR A 97 12.45 -10.09 -0.88
N GLY A 98 13.31 -10.33 -1.86
CA GLY A 98 14.70 -9.88 -1.84
C GLY A 98 14.85 -8.38 -2.06
N LEU A 99 14.05 -7.80 -2.93
CA LEU A 99 14.14 -6.36 -3.25
C LEU A 99 13.80 -5.49 -2.05
N GLY A 100 12.67 -5.74 -1.38
CA GLY A 100 12.30 -5.03 -0.16
C GLY A 100 13.37 -5.19 0.93
N ALA A 101 13.83 -6.42 1.16
CA ALA A 101 14.90 -6.71 2.11
C ALA A 101 16.22 -6.00 1.74
N LEU A 102 16.58 -5.95 0.48
CA LEU A 102 17.80 -5.29 -0.01
C LEU A 102 17.75 -3.76 0.23
N LEU A 103 16.64 -3.11 -0.08
CA LEU A 103 16.46 -1.68 0.15
C LEU A 103 16.58 -1.32 1.64
N MET A 104 15.89 -2.09 2.51
CA MET A 104 15.98 -1.94 3.97
C MET A 104 17.42 -2.16 4.48
N THR A 105 18.09 -3.19 3.97
CA THR A 105 19.50 -3.50 4.29
C THR A 105 20.41 -2.37 3.87
N PHE A 106 20.16 -1.78 2.71
CA PHE A 106 20.97 -0.69 2.17
C PHE A 106 20.85 0.57 3.04
N ALA A 107 19.67 0.88 3.58
CA ALA A 107 19.49 1.98 4.54
C ALA A 107 20.37 1.79 5.81
N PHE A 108 20.40 0.59 6.36
CA PHE A 108 21.26 0.27 7.52
C PHE A 108 22.76 0.23 7.16
N TRP A 109 23.10 -0.19 5.96
CA TRP A 109 24.48 -0.16 5.49
C TRP A 109 24.97 1.28 5.27
N LEU A 110 24.16 2.16 4.71
CA LEU A 110 24.44 3.60 4.58
C LEU A 110 24.60 4.24 5.96
N TYR A 111 23.75 3.90 6.93
CA TYR A 111 23.93 4.33 8.32
C TYR A 111 25.30 3.93 8.88
N TYR A 112 25.74 2.68 8.69
CA TYR A 112 27.07 2.24 9.09
C TYR A 112 28.16 3.07 8.40
N ARG A 113 28.07 3.27 7.08
CA ARG A 113 29.06 4.04 6.32
C ARG A 113 29.13 5.49 6.80
N PHE A 114 27.98 6.11 7.02
CA PHE A 114 27.89 7.48 7.52
C PHE A 114 28.46 7.61 8.94
N ARG A 115 28.13 6.68 9.83
CA ARG A 115 28.66 6.62 11.19
C ARG A 115 30.20 6.49 11.22
N LYS A 116 30.77 5.70 10.30
CA LYS A 116 32.22 5.55 10.16
C LYS A 116 32.91 6.83 9.69
N VAL A 117 32.25 7.62 8.88
CA VAL A 117 32.75 8.91 8.37
C VAL A 117 32.66 9.99 9.43
N MET A 118 31.52 10.14 10.08
CA MET A 118 31.21 11.26 10.98
C MET A 118 31.65 11.04 12.41
N GLY A 119 31.78 9.81 12.87
CA GLY A 119 32.15 9.50 14.27
C GLY A 119 31.11 9.87 15.34
N LYS A 120 30.11 10.71 14.99
CA LYS A 120 29.08 11.20 15.91
C LYS A 120 27.81 10.36 15.81
N LYS A 121 27.38 9.74 16.93
CA LYS A 121 26.21 8.85 16.96
C LYS A 121 24.88 9.56 16.65
N THR A 122 24.60 10.69 17.29
CA THR A 122 23.30 11.38 17.18
C THR A 122 22.98 11.76 15.73
N ILE A 123 23.93 12.34 15.00
CA ILE A 123 23.77 12.69 13.59
C ILE A 123 23.60 11.43 12.74
N SER A 124 24.24 10.32 13.12
CA SER A 124 24.10 9.05 12.40
C SER A 124 22.71 8.44 12.54
N TYR A 125 22.01 8.67 13.65
CA TYR A 125 20.61 8.24 13.79
C TYR A 125 19.65 9.08 12.94
N LEU A 126 19.87 10.38 12.83
CA LEU A 126 19.12 11.21 11.88
C LEU A 126 19.36 10.74 10.44
N ALA A 127 20.61 10.39 10.11
CA ALA A 127 20.92 9.82 8.79
C ALA A 127 20.21 8.48 8.56
N LEU A 128 20.19 7.58 9.56
CA LEU A 128 19.44 6.31 9.46
C LEU A 128 17.96 6.56 9.21
N LEU A 129 17.34 7.47 9.97
CA LEU A 129 15.94 7.83 9.79
C LEU A 129 15.67 8.31 8.36
N SER A 130 16.51 9.22 7.84
CA SER A 130 16.39 9.75 6.49
C SER A 130 16.63 8.69 5.41
N PHE A 131 17.60 7.79 5.60
CA PHE A 131 17.83 6.67 4.68
C PHE A 131 16.67 5.68 4.67
N TRP A 132 16.10 5.39 5.83
CA TRP A 132 14.95 4.48 5.95
C TRP A 132 13.71 5.06 5.27
N ILE A 133 13.33 6.28 5.59
CA ILE A 133 12.16 6.93 4.98
C ILE A 133 12.40 7.15 3.48
N GLY A 134 13.61 7.55 3.08
CA GLY A 134 13.98 7.68 1.67
C GLY A 134 13.86 6.35 0.89
N MET A 135 14.20 5.22 1.53
CA MET A 135 14.01 3.89 0.96
C MET A 135 12.52 3.54 0.83
N GLU A 136 11.70 3.78 1.88
CA GLU A 136 10.26 3.54 1.81
C GLU A 136 9.60 4.38 0.70
N TYR A 137 9.97 5.66 0.60
CA TYR A 137 9.44 6.56 -0.43
C TYR A 137 9.88 6.16 -1.84
N LEU A 138 11.16 5.80 -2.01
CA LEU A 138 11.65 5.24 -3.27
C LEU A 138 10.85 3.99 -3.66
N HIS A 139 10.63 3.08 -2.70
CA HIS A 139 9.88 1.83 -2.93
C HIS A 139 8.39 2.06 -3.21
N ALA A 140 7.88 3.26 -3.00
CA ALA A 140 6.52 3.68 -3.37
C ALA A 140 6.44 4.42 -4.71
N THR A 141 7.58 4.93 -5.26
CA THR A 141 7.54 5.92 -6.36
C THR A 141 8.28 5.50 -7.64
N TRP A 142 8.97 4.38 -7.67
CA TRP A 142 9.70 3.89 -8.86
C TRP A 142 8.92 2.79 -9.61
N ASP A 143 9.50 2.26 -10.70
CA ASP A 143 8.83 1.25 -11.54
C ASP A 143 8.59 -0.11 -10.86
N LEU A 144 9.36 -0.44 -9.82
CA LEU A 144 9.17 -1.64 -8.97
C LEU A 144 8.49 -1.28 -7.64
N ALA A 145 7.55 -0.34 -7.68
CA ALA A 145 6.87 0.14 -6.48
C ALA A 145 6.11 -0.99 -5.77
N PHE A 146 6.40 -1.20 -4.47
CA PHE A 146 5.73 -2.16 -3.62
C PHE A 146 5.72 -1.65 -2.15
N PRO A 147 4.91 -0.62 -1.80
CA PRO A 147 4.93 0.01 -0.47
C PRO A 147 4.24 -0.83 0.61
N TRP A 148 4.10 -2.13 0.42
CA TRP A 148 3.40 -3.04 1.33
C TRP A 148 4.01 -3.05 2.73
N MET A 149 5.35 -3.06 2.80
CA MET A 149 6.13 -3.17 4.03
C MET A 149 6.58 -1.80 4.58
N THR A 150 5.92 -0.69 4.20
CA THR A 150 6.11 0.62 4.86
C THR A 150 5.84 0.49 6.35
N LEU A 151 6.81 0.83 7.18
CA LEU A 151 6.81 0.50 8.62
C LEU A 151 5.58 1.04 9.35
N GLY A 152 5.09 2.22 8.95
CA GLY A 152 3.87 2.81 9.50
C GLY A 152 2.59 2.01 9.21
N ASN A 153 2.56 1.17 8.16
CA ASN A 153 1.44 0.27 7.89
C ASN A 153 1.27 -0.78 9.00
N GLY A 154 2.32 -1.06 9.76
CA GLY A 154 2.27 -2.00 10.88
C GLY A 154 1.27 -1.64 11.98
N LEU A 155 0.88 -0.35 12.09
CA LEU A 155 -0.14 0.10 13.04
C LEU A 155 -1.58 -0.11 12.54
N ALA A 156 -1.82 -0.63 11.36
CA ALA A 156 -3.17 -0.88 10.84
C ALA A 156 -3.97 -1.84 11.73
N GLY A 157 -3.30 -2.80 12.39
CA GLY A 157 -3.92 -3.69 13.37
C GLY A 157 -4.40 -2.98 14.63
N MET A 158 -3.70 -1.94 15.07
CA MET A 158 -4.03 -1.10 16.23
C MET A 158 -4.22 0.36 15.81
N HIS A 159 -5.13 0.58 14.87
CA HIS A 159 -5.43 1.88 14.28
C HIS A 159 -5.79 2.98 15.29
N GLN A 160 -6.22 2.61 16.49
CA GLN A 160 -6.42 3.55 17.60
C GLN A 160 -5.15 4.32 17.96
N LEU A 161 -3.97 3.74 17.70
CA LEU A 161 -2.67 4.40 17.90
C LEU A 161 -2.22 5.24 16.70
N ALA A 162 -2.94 5.17 15.58
CA ALA A 162 -2.61 5.84 14.33
C ALA A 162 -3.49 7.07 14.00
N GLN A 163 -4.29 7.58 14.95
CA GLN A 163 -5.25 8.64 14.66
C GLN A 163 -4.62 9.96 14.21
N TRP A 164 -3.40 10.24 14.62
CA TRP A 164 -2.64 11.43 14.19
C TRP A 164 -2.04 11.29 12.78
N TYR A 165 -2.24 10.14 12.10
CA TYR A 165 -1.92 10.01 10.66
C TYR A 165 -2.75 10.95 9.79
N GLU A 166 -3.87 11.49 10.29
CA GLU A 166 -4.57 12.61 9.65
C GLU A 166 -3.69 13.85 9.45
N ALA A 167 -2.56 13.94 10.16
CA ALA A 167 -1.59 15.02 10.03
C ALA A 167 -0.34 14.62 9.23
N THR A 168 0.06 13.36 9.25
CA THR A 168 1.40 12.93 8.80
C THR A 168 1.40 11.79 7.80
N GLY A 169 0.28 11.10 7.62
CA GLY A 169 0.21 9.84 6.89
C GLY A 169 1.04 8.73 7.56
N VAL A 170 1.17 7.62 6.87
CA VAL A 170 1.92 6.44 7.33
C VAL A 170 3.40 6.71 7.55
N TYR A 171 4.00 7.65 6.82
CA TYR A 171 5.43 7.97 6.97
C TYR A 171 5.75 8.58 8.34
N GLY A 172 4.81 9.34 8.93
CA GLY A 172 4.92 9.75 10.33
C GLY A 172 4.98 8.56 11.28
N GLY A 173 4.19 7.52 11.02
CA GLY A 173 4.24 6.26 11.75
C GLY A 173 5.59 5.55 11.64
N SER A 174 6.14 5.50 10.43
CA SER A 174 7.50 4.96 10.20
C SER A 174 8.55 5.73 10.99
N VAL A 175 8.46 7.08 11.01
CA VAL A 175 9.34 7.94 11.83
C VAL A 175 9.18 7.61 13.31
N TRP A 176 7.97 7.50 13.82
CA TRP A 176 7.70 7.21 15.22
C TRP A 176 8.26 5.86 15.66
N ILE A 177 8.00 4.80 14.89
CA ILE A 177 8.49 3.45 15.18
C ILE A 177 10.02 3.41 15.13
N MET A 178 10.65 4.03 14.13
CA MET A 178 12.12 4.06 14.01
C MET A 178 12.77 4.82 15.16
N LEU A 179 12.26 6.00 15.51
CA LEU A 179 12.74 6.79 16.66
C LEU A 179 12.57 6.03 17.97
N SER A 180 11.46 5.31 18.15
CA SER A 180 11.26 4.48 19.34
C SER A 180 12.32 3.40 19.46
N ASN A 181 12.61 2.67 18.37
CA ASN A 181 13.65 1.64 18.37
C ASN A 181 15.04 2.21 18.67
N ILE A 182 15.36 3.40 18.13
CA ILE A 182 16.62 4.10 18.41
C ILE A 182 16.73 4.46 19.91
N LEU A 183 15.69 5.07 20.47
CA LEU A 183 15.69 5.48 21.89
C LEU A 183 15.67 4.27 22.84
N ALA A 184 14.90 3.23 22.52
CA ALA A 184 14.90 1.98 23.28
C ALA A 184 16.30 1.33 23.28
N PHE A 185 16.98 1.33 22.14
CA PHE A 185 18.36 0.85 22.04
C PHE A 185 19.33 1.69 22.87
N GLU A 186 19.26 3.02 22.83
CA GLU A 186 20.10 3.89 23.65
C GLU A 186 19.77 3.77 25.16
N ALA A 187 18.51 3.57 25.53
CA ALA A 187 18.12 3.28 26.91
C ALA A 187 18.74 1.94 27.38
N TYR A 188 18.66 0.89 26.57
CA TYR A 188 19.32 -0.40 26.84
C TYR A 188 20.84 -0.24 27.04
N LYS A 189 21.51 0.51 26.18
CA LYS A 189 22.97 0.77 26.32
C LYS A 189 23.31 1.55 27.56
N SER A 190 22.54 2.56 27.90
CA SER A 190 22.73 3.37 29.10
C SER A 190 22.52 2.52 30.36
N TYR A 191 21.57 1.59 30.32
CA TYR A 191 21.34 0.64 31.41
C TYR A 191 22.52 -0.30 31.60
N THR A 192 23.05 -0.90 30.54
CA THR A 192 24.14 -1.88 30.59
C THR A 192 25.49 -1.25 30.92
N SER A 193 25.69 0.05 30.61
CA SER A 193 26.93 0.78 30.90
C SER A 193 27.00 1.43 32.30
N GLN A 194 25.99 1.21 33.15
CA GLN A 194 25.89 1.74 34.53
C GLN A 194 25.99 3.26 34.66
N LYS A 195 25.74 4.03 33.59
CA LYS A 195 25.73 5.50 33.62
C LYS A 195 24.42 6.00 34.22
N GLY A 196 24.29 6.09 35.54
CA GLY A 196 23.06 6.30 36.30
C GLY A 196 22.14 7.42 35.77
N TYR A 197 22.65 8.64 35.57
CA TYR A 197 21.87 9.78 35.09
C TYR A 197 21.39 9.59 33.64
N LEU A 198 22.26 9.14 32.74
CA LEU A 198 21.89 8.91 31.33
C LEU A 198 20.86 7.79 31.16
N ARG A 199 20.89 6.78 32.04
CA ARG A 199 19.92 5.68 32.08
C ARG A 199 18.49 6.19 32.30
N VAL A 200 18.31 7.06 33.31
CA VAL A 200 16.99 7.61 33.64
C VAL A 200 16.49 8.52 32.50
N ARG A 201 17.35 9.42 32.03
CA ARG A 201 16.99 10.37 30.97
C ARG A 201 16.56 9.70 29.65
N THR A 202 17.33 8.73 29.17
CA THR A 202 16.98 8.02 27.91
C THR A 202 15.75 7.15 28.06
N GLY A 203 15.56 6.50 29.22
CA GLY A 203 14.35 5.73 29.51
C GLY A 203 13.10 6.61 29.54
N ILE A 204 13.17 7.77 30.22
CA ILE A 204 12.07 8.74 30.26
C ILE A 204 11.77 9.26 28.84
N ALA A 205 12.79 9.63 28.06
CA ALA A 205 12.60 10.12 26.69
C ALA A 205 11.91 9.08 25.81
N TRP A 206 12.28 7.80 25.94
CA TRP A 206 11.63 6.72 25.23
C TRP A 206 10.17 6.53 25.65
N LEU A 207 9.89 6.52 26.95
CA LEU A 207 8.52 6.42 27.47
C LEU A 207 7.65 7.60 27.01
N LEU A 208 8.17 8.83 27.07
CA LEU A 208 7.44 10.01 26.57
C LEU A 208 7.17 9.92 25.07
N LEU A 209 8.13 9.42 24.28
CA LEU A 209 7.93 9.21 22.84
C LEU A 209 6.82 8.17 22.55
N LEU A 210 6.58 7.21 23.44
CA LEU A 210 5.47 6.25 23.30
C LEU A 210 4.16 6.85 23.81
N ILE A 211 4.17 7.41 25.02
CA ILE A 211 2.97 7.84 25.74
C ILE A 211 2.33 9.07 25.08
N VAL A 212 3.13 10.05 24.65
CA VAL A 212 2.59 11.31 24.15
C VAL A 212 1.86 11.11 22.80
N PRO A 213 2.47 10.55 21.73
CA PRO A 213 1.73 10.31 20.48
C PRO A 213 0.63 9.28 20.65
N GLY A 214 0.84 8.24 21.48
CA GLY A 214 -0.18 7.25 21.81
C GLY A 214 -1.38 7.88 22.52
N GLY A 215 -1.13 8.72 23.51
CA GLY A 215 -2.16 9.46 24.25
C GLY A 215 -2.94 10.42 23.35
N ILE A 216 -2.23 11.20 22.51
CA ILE A 216 -2.87 12.07 21.49
C ILE A 216 -3.77 11.25 20.57
N SER A 217 -3.27 10.09 20.11
CA SER A 217 -4.04 9.21 19.23
C SER A 217 -5.32 8.69 19.91
N LEU A 218 -5.21 8.19 21.12
CA LEU A 218 -6.36 7.68 21.87
C LEU A 218 -7.37 8.79 22.19
N THR A 219 -6.91 9.99 22.57
CA THR A 219 -7.79 11.14 22.79
C THR A 219 -8.56 11.50 21.51
N LYS A 220 -7.87 11.53 20.36
CA LYS A 220 -8.53 11.75 19.07
C LYS A 220 -9.51 10.62 18.74
N TYR A 221 -9.15 9.36 18.97
CA TYR A 221 -10.00 8.22 18.68
C TYR A 221 -11.32 8.25 19.45
N TYR A 222 -11.26 8.48 20.77
CA TYR A 222 -12.46 8.51 21.60
C TYR A 222 -13.24 9.82 21.49
N GLY A 223 -12.58 10.93 21.17
CA GLY A 223 -13.22 12.24 21.05
C GLY A 223 -13.76 12.55 19.64
N TYR A 224 -13.39 11.77 18.62
CA TYR A 224 -13.82 12.03 17.26
C TYR A 224 -15.30 11.75 17.05
N GLN A 225 -16.01 12.73 16.53
CA GLN A 225 -17.42 12.63 16.16
C GLN A 225 -17.58 12.99 14.68
N GLU A 226 -18.25 12.14 13.95
CA GLU A 226 -18.61 12.38 12.55
C GLU A 226 -19.74 13.38 12.45
N LYS A 227 -19.67 14.28 11.47
CA LYS A 227 -20.84 15.09 11.11
C LYS A 227 -21.91 14.20 10.49
N PRO A 228 -23.18 14.30 10.93
CA PRO A 228 -24.26 13.53 10.34
C PRO A 228 -24.60 14.11 8.93
N LEU A 229 -24.13 13.42 7.91
CA LEU A 229 -24.46 13.67 6.51
C LEU A 229 -24.61 12.31 5.81
N PRO A 230 -25.67 11.55 6.15
CA PRO A 230 -25.77 10.17 5.74
C PRO A 230 -26.11 10.01 4.27
N VAL A 231 -25.51 9.00 3.63
CA VAL A 231 -25.84 8.48 2.32
C VAL A 231 -25.93 6.95 2.41
N ASN A 232 -26.95 6.36 1.78
CA ASN A 232 -27.15 4.90 1.79
C ASN A 232 -26.31 4.24 0.70
N VAL A 233 -25.43 3.33 1.09
CA VAL A 233 -24.48 2.65 0.20
C VAL A 233 -24.58 1.14 0.34
N ILE A 234 -24.53 0.45 -0.80
CA ILE A 234 -24.43 -1.01 -0.90
C ILE A 234 -23.08 -1.37 -1.50
N THR A 235 -22.42 -2.37 -0.92
CA THR A 235 -21.26 -3.02 -1.51
C THR A 235 -21.56 -4.50 -1.77
N VAL A 236 -21.14 -5.02 -2.92
CA VAL A 236 -21.48 -6.36 -3.39
C VAL A 236 -20.25 -7.22 -3.52
N GLN A 237 -20.36 -8.47 -3.05
CA GLN A 237 -19.34 -9.52 -3.16
C GLN A 237 -19.93 -10.70 -3.93
N PRO A 238 -19.77 -10.76 -5.27
CA PRO A 238 -20.39 -11.81 -6.09
C PRO A 238 -19.72 -13.18 -5.91
N ASN A 239 -18.50 -13.20 -5.42
CA ASN A 239 -17.69 -14.40 -5.19
C ASN A 239 -17.57 -15.29 -6.44
N VAL A 240 -17.16 -14.67 -7.54
CA VAL A 240 -16.81 -15.37 -8.78
C VAL A 240 -15.33 -15.73 -8.71
N ASP A 241 -15.00 -17.01 -8.95
CA ASP A 241 -13.60 -17.44 -8.99
C ASP A 241 -12.83 -16.62 -10.04
N PRO A 242 -11.70 -15.96 -9.68
CA PRO A 242 -10.96 -15.13 -10.61
C PRO A 242 -10.50 -15.87 -11.88
N TYR A 243 -10.26 -17.18 -11.77
CA TYR A 243 -9.80 -18.03 -12.88
C TYR A 243 -10.94 -18.45 -13.82
N GLU A 244 -12.18 -18.51 -13.32
CA GLU A 244 -13.37 -18.82 -14.09
C GLU A 244 -14.06 -17.59 -14.67
N LYS A 245 -13.69 -16.40 -14.19
CA LYS A 245 -14.34 -15.14 -14.50
C LYS A 245 -14.32 -14.79 -15.99
N MET A 246 -13.26 -15.10 -16.69
CA MET A 246 -13.01 -14.79 -18.10
C MET A 246 -13.21 -16.00 -19.02
N GLY A 247 -14.24 -16.80 -18.82
CA GLY A 247 -14.55 -17.92 -19.71
C GLY A 247 -15.37 -19.05 -19.12
N GLY A 248 -15.42 -19.16 -17.78
CA GLY A 248 -16.24 -20.19 -17.11
C GLY A 248 -17.69 -19.78 -16.92
N ILE A 249 -17.95 -18.50 -16.60
CA ILE A 249 -19.29 -17.95 -16.35
C ILE A 249 -19.57 -16.82 -17.34
N SER A 250 -20.74 -16.85 -17.99
CA SER A 250 -21.08 -15.83 -18.98
C SER A 250 -21.17 -14.42 -18.36
N PRO A 251 -20.81 -13.33 -19.08
CA PRO A 251 -20.97 -11.95 -18.61
C PRO A 251 -22.39 -11.64 -18.15
N ALA A 252 -23.40 -12.14 -18.86
CA ALA A 252 -24.81 -11.94 -18.51
C ALA A 252 -25.17 -12.58 -17.16
N GLU A 253 -24.63 -13.75 -16.85
CA GLU A 253 -24.88 -14.45 -15.59
C GLU A 253 -24.16 -13.76 -14.42
N GLN A 254 -22.93 -13.29 -14.64
CA GLN A 254 -22.21 -12.50 -13.65
C GLN A 254 -22.96 -11.20 -13.33
N LEU A 255 -23.46 -10.50 -14.36
CA LEU A 255 -24.25 -9.27 -14.19
C LEU A 255 -25.57 -9.56 -13.46
N LYS A 256 -26.28 -10.64 -13.82
CA LYS A 256 -27.50 -11.07 -13.13
C LYS A 256 -27.25 -11.32 -11.62
N THR A 257 -26.12 -11.92 -11.29
CA THR A 257 -25.73 -12.16 -9.90
C THR A 257 -25.49 -10.84 -9.15
N LEU A 258 -24.78 -9.88 -9.75
CA LEU A 258 -24.51 -8.57 -9.18
C LEU A 258 -25.81 -7.79 -8.93
N VAL A 259 -26.70 -7.76 -9.91
CA VAL A 259 -28.03 -7.13 -9.81
C VAL A 259 -28.86 -7.78 -8.70
N HIS A 260 -28.95 -9.12 -8.69
CA HIS A 260 -29.72 -9.84 -7.68
C HIS A 260 -29.21 -9.56 -6.25
N LEU A 261 -27.90 -9.59 -6.04
CA LEU A 261 -27.31 -9.28 -4.74
C LEU A 261 -27.56 -7.82 -4.34
N SER A 262 -27.44 -6.89 -5.28
CA SER A 262 -27.74 -5.48 -5.03
C SER A 262 -29.20 -5.29 -4.60
N ASP A 263 -30.15 -5.85 -5.37
CA ASP A 263 -31.59 -5.75 -5.10
C ASP A 263 -31.97 -6.40 -3.76
N SER A 264 -31.29 -7.47 -3.34
CA SER A 264 -31.63 -8.24 -2.13
C SER A 264 -31.54 -7.43 -0.82
N VAL A 265 -30.74 -6.36 -0.81
CA VAL A 265 -30.52 -5.51 0.37
C VAL A 265 -30.85 -4.03 0.13
N ALA A 266 -31.19 -3.68 -1.13
CA ALA A 266 -31.47 -2.30 -1.51
C ALA A 266 -32.79 -1.79 -0.93
N GLN A 267 -32.84 -0.47 -0.80
CA GLN A 267 -34.03 0.30 -0.43
C GLN A 267 -34.28 1.36 -1.52
N ILE A 268 -35.50 1.90 -1.56
CA ILE A 268 -35.88 2.92 -2.55
C ILE A 268 -34.98 4.16 -2.49
N ASN A 269 -34.41 4.46 -1.33
CA ASN A 269 -33.49 5.56 -1.08
C ASN A 269 -32.02 5.17 -1.16
N THR A 270 -31.68 3.99 -1.67
CA THR A 270 -30.27 3.62 -1.90
C THR A 270 -29.69 4.52 -2.98
N GLU A 271 -28.57 5.18 -2.63
CA GLU A 271 -27.93 6.15 -3.53
C GLU A 271 -26.72 5.56 -4.25
N TYR A 272 -25.94 4.68 -3.58
CA TYR A 272 -24.75 4.11 -4.18
C TYR A 272 -24.74 2.58 -4.16
N PHE A 273 -24.34 2.02 -5.31
CA PHE A 273 -24.03 0.62 -5.49
C PHE A 273 -22.56 0.49 -5.89
N ILE A 274 -21.77 -0.24 -5.10
CA ILE A 274 -20.36 -0.45 -5.37
C ILE A 274 -20.14 -1.92 -5.73
N TRP A 275 -19.77 -2.17 -6.98
CA TRP A 275 -19.41 -3.48 -7.49
C TRP A 275 -17.89 -3.62 -7.58
N PRO A 276 -17.33 -4.84 -7.48
CA PRO A 276 -15.88 -5.03 -7.36
C PRO A 276 -15.10 -4.74 -8.64
N GLU A 277 -13.78 -4.86 -8.58
CA GLU A 277 -12.84 -4.75 -9.70
C GLU A 277 -13.21 -5.76 -10.79
N THR A 278 -13.18 -5.31 -12.05
CA THR A 278 -13.55 -6.09 -13.23
C THR A 278 -14.90 -6.84 -13.08
N ALA A 279 -15.86 -6.24 -12.38
CA ALA A 279 -17.18 -6.83 -12.12
C ALA A 279 -17.95 -7.10 -13.43
N ILE A 280 -17.75 -6.24 -14.42
CA ILE A 280 -18.26 -6.43 -15.78
C ILE A 280 -17.11 -7.02 -16.61
N PRO A 281 -17.14 -8.33 -16.92
CA PRO A 281 -16.05 -9.01 -17.61
C PRO A 281 -16.17 -8.83 -19.14
N SER A 282 -16.01 -7.59 -19.61
CA SER A 282 -16.03 -7.27 -21.03
C SER A 282 -14.97 -6.22 -21.34
N TYR A 283 -14.33 -6.35 -22.51
CA TYR A 283 -13.45 -5.33 -23.06
C TYR A 283 -14.28 -4.32 -23.85
N ALA A 284 -14.73 -3.27 -23.19
CA ALA A 284 -15.64 -2.30 -23.80
C ALA A 284 -14.89 -1.09 -24.36
N ASN A 285 -15.16 -0.74 -25.61
CA ASN A 285 -14.73 0.57 -26.14
C ASN A 285 -15.49 1.67 -25.41
N GLU A 286 -14.76 2.60 -24.76
CA GLU A 286 -15.33 3.68 -23.95
C GLU A 286 -16.30 4.56 -24.75
N GLU A 287 -16.02 4.85 -26.01
CA GLU A 287 -16.88 5.67 -26.88
C GLU A 287 -18.20 4.97 -27.20
N LYS A 288 -18.22 3.63 -27.17
CA LYS A 288 -19.37 2.79 -27.50
C LYS A 288 -20.01 2.14 -26.28
N ILE A 289 -19.57 2.46 -25.07
CA ILE A 289 -19.99 1.79 -23.82
C ILE A 289 -21.51 1.74 -23.68
N ARG A 290 -22.21 2.81 -24.02
CA ARG A 290 -23.66 2.93 -23.86
C ARG A 290 -24.48 1.98 -24.74
N SER A 291 -23.88 1.44 -25.78
CA SER A 291 -24.53 0.45 -26.69
C SER A 291 -24.23 -0.99 -26.28
N THR A 292 -23.41 -1.22 -25.24
CA THR A 292 -23.12 -2.57 -24.76
C THR A 292 -24.28 -3.13 -23.96
N PRO A 293 -24.60 -4.44 -24.10
CA PRO A 293 -25.70 -5.07 -23.34
C PRO A 293 -25.50 -4.93 -21.82
N GLU A 294 -24.26 -5.02 -21.34
CA GLU A 294 -23.92 -4.92 -19.93
C GLU A 294 -24.23 -3.53 -19.36
N PHE A 295 -23.90 -2.47 -20.10
CA PHE A 295 -24.24 -1.10 -19.72
C PHE A 295 -25.75 -0.87 -19.69
N VAL A 296 -26.45 -1.30 -20.74
CA VAL A 296 -27.91 -1.16 -20.83
C VAL A 296 -28.60 -1.87 -19.67
N ASN A 297 -28.19 -3.08 -19.34
CA ASN A 297 -28.74 -3.84 -18.22
C ASN A 297 -28.41 -3.19 -16.87
N ALA A 298 -27.19 -2.67 -16.68
CA ALA A 298 -26.81 -1.95 -15.46
C ALA A 298 -27.63 -0.66 -15.28
N GLN A 299 -27.86 0.09 -16.36
CA GLN A 299 -28.71 1.28 -16.33
C GLN A 299 -30.19 0.92 -16.10
N ALA A 300 -30.70 -0.14 -16.69
CA ALA A 300 -32.05 -0.64 -16.44
C ALA A 300 -32.27 -1.05 -14.97
N PHE A 301 -31.26 -1.65 -14.34
CA PHE A 301 -31.26 -1.91 -12.89
C PHE A 301 -31.40 -0.63 -12.07
N LEU A 302 -30.64 0.42 -12.39
CA LEU A 302 -30.68 1.70 -11.70
C LEU A 302 -32.00 2.45 -11.83
N ASN A 303 -32.81 2.20 -12.86
CA ASN A 303 -34.13 2.83 -13.05
C ASN A 303 -35.08 2.58 -11.86
N LYS A 304 -34.82 1.59 -11.03
CA LYS A 304 -35.58 1.32 -9.80
C LYS A 304 -35.30 2.32 -8.68
N TYR A 305 -34.18 3.05 -8.77
CA TYR A 305 -33.66 3.91 -7.70
C TYR A 305 -33.52 5.34 -8.19
N LYS A 306 -34.26 6.27 -7.58
CA LYS A 306 -34.38 7.65 -8.06
C LYS A 306 -33.06 8.37 -8.26
N ASN A 307 -32.11 8.18 -7.32
CA ASN A 307 -30.78 8.80 -7.32
C ASN A 307 -29.68 7.74 -7.37
N GLY A 308 -29.98 6.56 -7.91
CA GLY A 308 -29.05 5.44 -7.93
C GLY A 308 -27.80 5.73 -8.76
N THR A 309 -26.65 5.58 -8.15
CA THR A 309 -25.33 5.69 -8.77
C THR A 309 -24.61 4.36 -8.61
N LEU A 310 -24.18 3.75 -9.71
CA LEU A 310 -23.38 2.54 -9.73
C LEU A 310 -21.92 2.89 -9.99
N ILE A 311 -21.02 2.46 -9.10
CA ILE A 311 -19.58 2.44 -9.33
C ILE A 311 -19.16 0.98 -9.49
N THR A 312 -18.58 0.63 -10.64
CA THR A 312 -18.24 -0.74 -11.03
C THR A 312 -16.90 -0.84 -11.70
N GLY A 313 -16.18 -1.95 -11.47
CA GLY A 313 -14.98 -2.28 -12.22
C GLY A 313 -15.33 -2.84 -13.60
N ILE A 314 -14.58 -2.45 -14.62
CA ILE A 314 -14.70 -2.89 -16.00
C ILE A 314 -13.32 -2.83 -16.68
N GLU A 315 -13.10 -3.66 -17.69
CA GLU A 315 -11.95 -3.49 -18.58
C GLU A 315 -12.37 -2.68 -19.80
N THR A 316 -11.62 -1.61 -20.10
CA THR A 316 -11.93 -0.71 -21.20
C THR A 316 -10.82 -0.63 -22.24
N ILE A 317 -11.20 -0.23 -23.45
CA ILE A 317 -10.29 0.00 -24.57
C ILE A 317 -10.49 1.43 -25.07
N ARG A 318 -9.38 2.15 -25.28
CA ARG A 318 -9.32 3.37 -26.07
C ARG A 318 -8.58 3.12 -27.36
N ILE A 319 -9.12 3.65 -28.44
CA ILE A 319 -8.59 3.49 -29.79
C ILE A 319 -7.95 4.83 -30.23
N TYR A 320 -6.84 4.75 -30.96
CA TYR A 320 -6.08 5.89 -31.44
C TYR A 320 -5.67 5.69 -32.91
N ASP A 321 -5.63 6.77 -33.66
CA ASP A 321 -5.13 6.75 -35.03
C ASP A 321 -3.60 6.60 -35.09
N ASP A 322 -2.89 7.07 -34.04
CA ASP A 322 -1.44 7.03 -33.90
C ASP A 322 -1.01 6.57 -32.49
N LYS A 323 0.27 6.26 -32.29
CA LYS A 323 0.82 5.84 -31.00
C LYS A 323 0.88 7.00 -30.00
N LYS A 324 -0.19 7.20 -29.20
CA LYS A 324 -0.30 8.29 -28.22
C LYS A 324 0.36 8.02 -26.86
N THR A 325 0.49 6.75 -26.48
CA THR A 325 1.01 6.35 -25.16
C THR A 325 2.14 5.34 -25.28
N LEU A 326 2.88 5.13 -24.18
CA LEU A 326 3.95 4.11 -24.16
C LEU A 326 3.37 2.69 -24.13
N SER A 327 2.16 2.50 -23.62
CA SER A 327 1.44 1.23 -23.51
C SER A 327 0.63 0.89 -24.76
N ALA A 328 0.44 1.84 -25.68
CA ALA A 328 -0.36 1.64 -26.88
C ALA A 328 0.18 0.51 -27.77
N LYS A 329 -0.71 -0.43 -28.06
CA LYS A 329 -0.52 -1.61 -28.89
C LYS A 329 -0.97 -1.31 -30.30
N LEU A 330 -0.26 -1.84 -31.29
CA LEU A 330 -0.69 -1.80 -32.70
C LEU A 330 -1.49 -3.09 -33.00
N ASP A 331 -2.71 -2.94 -33.46
CA ASP A 331 -3.42 -4.03 -34.10
C ASP A 331 -2.90 -4.17 -35.54
N ALA A 332 -2.19 -5.26 -35.80
CA ALA A 332 -1.54 -5.51 -37.08
C ALA A 332 -2.55 -5.66 -38.25
N ASN A 333 -3.80 -6.00 -37.99
CA ASN A 333 -4.81 -6.21 -39.01
C ASN A 333 -5.48 -4.90 -39.46
N SER A 334 -5.73 -4.01 -38.50
CA SER A 334 -6.42 -2.74 -38.77
C SER A 334 -5.48 -1.55 -38.89
N GLY A 335 -4.20 -1.68 -38.45
CA GLY A 335 -3.26 -0.56 -38.39
C GLY A 335 -3.57 0.47 -37.29
N ILE A 336 -4.50 0.18 -36.41
CA ILE A 336 -5.00 1.07 -35.38
C ILE A 336 -4.26 0.82 -34.06
N TYR A 337 -3.94 1.87 -33.33
CA TYR A 337 -3.37 1.76 -31.99
C TYR A 337 -4.47 1.71 -30.92
N TYR A 338 -4.25 0.98 -29.84
CA TYR A 338 -5.17 0.92 -28.72
C TYR A 338 -4.46 0.68 -27.38
N ASP A 339 -5.06 1.16 -26.30
CA ASP A 339 -4.72 0.81 -24.93
C ASP A 339 -5.85 0.04 -24.27
N ASN A 340 -5.50 -0.94 -23.47
CA ASN A 340 -6.41 -1.60 -22.53
C ASN A 340 -6.23 -0.96 -21.15
N PHE A 341 -7.34 -0.76 -20.43
CA PHE A 341 -7.33 -0.20 -19.08
C PHE A 341 -8.11 -1.10 -18.12
N ASN A 342 -7.56 -1.28 -16.90
CA ASN A 342 -8.33 -1.70 -15.74
C ASN A 342 -9.02 -0.45 -15.20
N SER A 343 -10.34 -0.39 -15.30
CA SER A 343 -11.10 0.84 -15.08
C SER A 343 -12.17 0.70 -14.01
N ALA A 344 -12.45 1.80 -13.33
CA ALA A 344 -13.74 2.02 -12.68
C ALA A 344 -14.63 2.86 -13.59
N MET A 345 -15.92 2.55 -13.61
CA MET A 345 -16.95 3.27 -14.36
C MET A 345 -18.07 3.69 -13.41
N GLN A 346 -18.52 4.94 -13.52
CA GLN A 346 -19.75 5.40 -12.88
C GLN A 346 -20.88 5.45 -13.87
N VAL A 347 -22.00 4.83 -13.51
CA VAL A 347 -23.26 4.79 -14.28
C VAL A 347 -24.37 5.37 -13.43
N GLU A 348 -25.22 6.18 -14.05
CA GLU A 348 -26.40 6.79 -13.47
C GLU A 348 -27.57 6.76 -14.47
N ASN A 349 -28.75 7.19 -14.02
CA ASN A 349 -29.90 7.43 -14.89
C ASN A 349 -29.72 8.72 -15.71
N SER A 350 -28.57 8.88 -16.35
CA SER A 350 -28.21 10.03 -17.17
C SER A 350 -27.42 9.60 -18.40
N ALA A 351 -27.18 10.55 -19.29
CA ALA A 351 -26.33 10.32 -20.46
C ALA A 351 -24.82 10.31 -20.11
N ASN A 352 -24.46 10.81 -18.95
CA ASN A 352 -23.07 10.96 -18.52
C ASN A 352 -22.52 9.63 -18.00
N VAL A 353 -21.34 9.24 -18.49
CA VAL A 353 -20.57 8.09 -18.00
C VAL A 353 -19.18 8.58 -17.65
N GLN A 354 -18.74 8.30 -16.43
CA GLN A 354 -17.41 8.70 -15.99
C GLN A 354 -16.51 7.47 -15.89
N PHE A 355 -15.28 7.59 -16.35
CA PHE A 355 -14.26 6.55 -16.26
C PHE A 355 -13.07 7.02 -15.43
N TYR A 356 -12.50 6.10 -14.70
CA TYR A 356 -11.23 6.22 -14.00
C TYR A 356 -10.36 5.02 -14.35
N HIS A 357 -9.12 5.24 -14.76
CA HIS A 357 -8.19 4.17 -15.12
C HIS A 357 -7.17 3.95 -14.00
N LYS A 358 -6.98 2.71 -13.64
CA LYS A 358 -6.01 2.31 -12.62
C LYS A 358 -4.63 2.90 -12.92
N SER A 359 -4.05 3.58 -11.94
CA SER A 359 -2.81 4.32 -12.09
C SER A 359 -1.61 3.63 -11.44
N LYS A 360 -1.84 2.97 -10.30
CA LYS A 360 -0.80 2.22 -9.59
C LYS A 360 -0.88 0.76 -10.02
N LEU A 361 -0.26 0.48 -11.16
CA LEU A 361 -0.22 -0.86 -11.75
C LEU A 361 0.75 -1.77 -10.99
N VAL A 362 0.39 -3.06 -10.89
CA VAL A 362 1.23 -4.08 -10.24
C VAL A 362 2.45 -4.38 -11.10
N PRO A 363 3.69 -4.14 -10.60
CA PRO A 363 4.89 -4.41 -11.36
C PRO A 363 5.03 -5.89 -11.75
N GLY A 364 5.37 -6.16 -13.00
CA GLY A 364 5.56 -7.50 -13.54
C GLY A 364 4.29 -8.21 -13.98
N VAL A 365 3.11 -7.79 -13.49
CA VAL A 365 1.79 -8.36 -13.86
C VAL A 365 1.05 -7.40 -14.80
N GLU A 366 0.80 -6.19 -14.34
CA GLU A 366 0.03 -5.18 -15.09
C GLU A 366 0.95 -4.19 -15.83
N LYS A 367 2.18 -4.03 -15.36
CA LYS A 367 3.17 -3.12 -15.94
C LYS A 367 4.53 -3.78 -16.04
N MET A 368 5.17 -3.69 -17.19
CA MET A 368 6.59 -4.05 -17.34
C MET A 368 7.46 -2.98 -16.66
N PRO A 369 8.27 -3.33 -15.64
CA PRO A 369 9.16 -2.37 -15.03
C PRO A 369 10.31 -2.00 -15.97
N PHE A 370 10.71 -0.73 -15.98
CA PHE A 370 11.80 -0.20 -16.82
C PHE A 370 11.72 -0.64 -18.30
N PRO A 371 10.60 -0.39 -19.01
CA PRO A 371 10.33 -1.00 -20.31
C PRO A 371 11.40 -0.69 -21.36
N LYS A 372 12.04 0.49 -21.30
CA LYS A 372 13.15 0.85 -22.20
C LYS A 372 14.43 0.03 -21.94
N ALA A 373 14.71 -0.30 -20.67
CA ALA A 373 15.94 -1.00 -20.29
C ALA A 373 15.77 -2.53 -20.35
N LEU A 374 14.57 -3.04 -20.10
CA LEU A 374 14.28 -4.47 -19.99
C LEU A 374 13.50 -5.03 -21.19
N ALA A 375 13.40 -4.28 -22.31
CA ALA A 375 12.69 -4.71 -23.52
C ALA A 375 13.12 -6.10 -24.03
N PHE A 376 14.39 -6.46 -23.86
CA PHE A 376 14.92 -7.78 -24.26
C PHE A 376 14.36 -8.94 -23.42
N LEU A 377 13.81 -8.67 -22.22
CA LEU A 377 13.16 -9.66 -21.37
C LEU A 377 11.66 -9.82 -21.66
N THR A 378 11.13 -9.08 -22.63
CA THR A 378 9.71 -9.13 -23.03
C THR A 378 9.19 -10.56 -23.25
N PRO A 379 9.89 -11.47 -23.98
CA PRO A 379 9.43 -12.85 -24.15
C PRO A 379 9.36 -13.63 -22.84
N VAL A 380 10.27 -13.33 -21.90
CA VAL A 380 10.29 -13.96 -20.57
C VAL A 380 9.08 -13.52 -19.76
N PHE A 381 8.79 -12.21 -19.71
CA PHE A 381 7.62 -11.67 -19.01
C PHE A 381 6.30 -12.20 -19.59
N ALA A 382 6.20 -12.30 -20.92
CA ALA A 382 5.03 -12.90 -21.59
C ALA A 382 4.83 -14.36 -21.20
N GLY A 383 5.91 -15.15 -21.18
CA GLY A 383 5.88 -16.56 -20.76
C GLY A 383 5.55 -16.77 -19.27
N LEU A 384 5.68 -15.73 -18.46
CA LEU A 384 5.37 -15.73 -17.02
C LEU A 384 3.97 -15.21 -16.68
N GLY A 385 3.10 -15.02 -17.68
CA GLY A 385 1.73 -14.52 -17.50
C GLY A 385 1.63 -12.99 -17.30
N GLY A 386 2.75 -12.27 -17.44
CA GLY A 386 2.76 -10.80 -17.45
C GLY A 386 2.36 -10.22 -18.80
N THR A 387 1.89 -8.99 -18.81
CA THR A 387 1.54 -8.30 -20.07
C THR A 387 2.80 -7.73 -20.75
N VAL A 388 2.99 -8.07 -22.01
CA VAL A 388 4.16 -7.65 -22.81
C VAL A 388 4.24 -6.13 -23.02
N SER A 389 3.09 -5.49 -23.27
CA SER A 389 2.97 -4.05 -23.50
C SER A 389 2.40 -3.28 -22.30
N GLY A 390 2.02 -3.99 -21.23
CA GLY A 390 1.37 -3.39 -20.06
C GLY A 390 -0.08 -2.97 -20.33
N TRP A 391 -0.69 -2.47 -19.28
CA TRP A 391 -1.98 -1.76 -19.31
C TRP A 391 -1.72 -0.27 -19.43
N GLY A 392 -2.66 0.47 -20.02
CA GLY A 392 -2.69 1.92 -19.93
C GLY A 392 -2.98 2.36 -18.48
N TRP A 393 -2.60 3.57 -18.16
CA TRP A 393 -2.80 4.14 -16.81
C TRP A 393 -3.17 5.62 -16.89
N GLN A 394 -3.76 6.13 -15.81
CA GLN A 394 -4.10 7.53 -15.63
C GLN A 394 -3.04 8.23 -14.79
N GLU A 395 -2.63 9.46 -15.16
CA GLU A 395 -1.57 10.19 -14.46
C GLU A 395 -2.02 10.87 -13.17
N ASN A 396 -3.27 11.30 -13.12
CA ASN A 396 -3.84 12.03 -11.98
C ASN A 396 -4.97 11.25 -11.32
N PRO A 397 -5.15 11.33 -9.98
CA PRO A 397 -6.27 10.72 -9.32
C PRO A 397 -7.58 11.34 -9.76
N GLY A 398 -8.60 10.51 -9.98
CA GLY A 398 -9.94 10.93 -10.39
C GLY A 398 -10.90 11.08 -9.21
N VAL A 399 -11.98 11.82 -9.45
CA VAL A 399 -13.16 11.88 -8.59
C VAL A 399 -14.37 11.68 -9.47
N PHE A 400 -15.26 10.80 -9.08
CA PHE A 400 -16.57 10.69 -9.68
C PHE A 400 -17.55 11.62 -8.97
N TYR A 401 -18.30 12.36 -9.73
CA TYR A 401 -19.37 13.20 -9.20
C TYR A 401 -20.72 12.66 -9.63
N SER A 402 -21.57 12.33 -8.65
CA SER A 402 -22.95 11.91 -8.92
C SER A 402 -23.84 13.11 -9.31
N GLN A 403 -25.04 12.82 -9.80
CA GLN A 403 -26.05 13.86 -10.10
C GLN A 403 -26.41 14.70 -8.87
N SER A 404 -26.30 14.12 -7.66
CA SER A 404 -26.49 14.85 -6.40
C SER A 404 -25.27 15.71 -5.98
N GLY A 405 -24.21 15.71 -6.77
CA GLY A 405 -22.98 16.47 -6.50
C GLY A 405 -22.05 15.83 -5.48
N VAL A 406 -22.30 14.60 -5.05
CA VAL A 406 -21.40 13.87 -4.12
C VAL A 406 -20.18 13.37 -4.87
N GLY A 407 -19.00 13.74 -4.36
CA GLY A 407 -17.71 13.29 -4.88
C GLY A 407 -17.29 11.94 -4.27
N VAL A 408 -16.86 11.01 -5.12
CA VAL A 408 -16.35 9.69 -4.71
C VAL A 408 -14.95 9.46 -5.27
N ALA A 409 -14.01 9.05 -4.43
CA ALA A 409 -12.69 8.60 -4.88
C ALA A 409 -12.76 7.14 -5.34
N PRO A 410 -12.71 6.83 -6.65
CA PRO A 410 -12.56 5.46 -7.11
C PRO A 410 -11.11 5.03 -6.87
N VAL A 411 -10.94 3.86 -6.25
CA VAL A 411 -9.62 3.28 -5.93
C VAL A 411 -9.64 1.81 -6.34
N ILE A 412 -8.74 1.43 -7.24
CA ILE A 412 -8.72 0.08 -7.79
C ILE A 412 -7.62 -0.74 -7.12
N CYS A 413 -8.05 -1.68 -6.25
CA CYS A 413 -7.21 -2.73 -5.68
C CYS A 413 -5.91 -2.19 -5.03
N TYR A 414 -4.78 -2.49 -5.63
CA TYR A 414 -3.43 -2.15 -5.22
C TYR A 414 -3.21 -0.64 -4.93
N GLU A 415 -3.95 0.25 -5.60
CA GLU A 415 -3.88 1.70 -5.39
C GLU A 415 -4.19 2.13 -3.95
N SER A 416 -4.95 1.32 -3.20
CA SER A 416 -5.30 1.59 -1.81
C SER A 416 -4.10 1.68 -0.86
N LEU A 417 -2.91 1.24 -1.31
CA LEU A 417 -1.67 1.36 -0.55
C LEU A 417 -1.10 2.79 -0.54
N TRP A 418 -1.44 3.63 -1.52
CA TRP A 418 -0.90 4.99 -1.67
C TRP A 418 -1.78 6.04 -1.02
N GLY A 419 -1.48 6.39 0.23
CA GLY A 419 -2.20 7.45 0.94
C GLY A 419 -2.13 8.81 0.23
N GLY A 420 -0.96 9.20 -0.30
CA GLY A 420 -0.79 10.44 -1.05
C GLY A 420 -1.66 10.50 -2.31
N TRP A 421 -1.81 9.39 -3.04
CA TRP A 421 -2.68 9.30 -4.20
C TRP A 421 -4.15 9.52 -3.85
N ILE A 422 -4.63 8.86 -2.79
CA ILE A 422 -6.01 9.00 -2.31
C ILE A 422 -6.24 10.40 -1.74
N SER A 423 -5.25 10.98 -1.06
CA SER A 423 -5.32 12.35 -0.54
C SER A 423 -5.55 13.39 -1.64
N GLU A 424 -4.93 13.23 -2.82
CA GLU A 424 -5.18 14.12 -3.95
C GLU A 424 -6.61 13.98 -4.49
N ALA A 425 -7.18 12.76 -4.55
CA ALA A 425 -8.59 12.59 -4.90
C ALA A 425 -9.51 13.28 -3.88
N VAL A 426 -9.20 13.17 -2.57
CA VAL A 426 -9.96 13.85 -1.52
C VAL A 426 -9.81 15.37 -1.63
N LYS A 427 -8.63 15.89 -1.93
CA LYS A 427 -8.38 17.30 -2.18
C LYS A 427 -9.16 17.83 -3.38
N ASN A 428 -9.39 16.99 -4.39
CA ASN A 428 -10.21 17.27 -5.55
C ASN A 428 -11.72 17.08 -5.30
N GLY A 429 -12.16 16.87 -4.05
CA GLY A 429 -13.58 16.91 -3.66
C GLY A 429 -14.22 15.55 -3.33
N ALA A 430 -13.46 14.46 -3.22
CA ALA A 430 -14.05 13.19 -2.80
C ALA A 430 -14.51 13.24 -1.33
N GLN A 431 -15.75 12.84 -1.08
CA GLN A 431 -16.40 12.86 0.22
C GLN A 431 -16.43 11.47 0.89
N PHE A 432 -16.23 10.40 0.12
CA PHE A 432 -15.92 9.05 0.59
C PHE A 432 -15.03 8.32 -0.42
N ILE A 433 -14.49 7.16 -0.04
CA ILE A 433 -13.57 6.36 -0.85
C ILE A 433 -14.28 5.06 -1.22
N ALA A 434 -14.31 4.71 -2.51
CA ALA A 434 -14.79 3.44 -3.02
C ALA A 434 -13.61 2.57 -3.47
N ILE A 435 -13.23 1.57 -2.68
CA ILE A 435 -12.19 0.60 -3.06
C ILE A 435 -12.87 -0.57 -3.75
N ILE A 436 -12.53 -0.82 -5.01
CA ILE A 436 -12.96 -1.98 -5.77
C ILE A 436 -11.76 -2.91 -5.99
N THR A 437 -11.92 -4.21 -5.69
CA THR A 437 -10.77 -5.12 -5.67
C THR A 437 -11.13 -6.57 -5.96
N ASN A 438 -10.09 -7.39 -6.22
CA ASN A 438 -10.18 -8.84 -6.32
C ASN A 438 -8.98 -9.49 -5.60
N ASP A 439 -9.16 -9.88 -4.33
CA ASP A 439 -8.09 -10.44 -3.50
C ASP A 439 -7.95 -11.96 -3.66
N GLY A 440 -8.80 -12.61 -4.46
CA GLY A 440 -8.80 -14.06 -4.66
C GLY A 440 -7.49 -14.64 -5.17
N TRP A 441 -6.70 -13.82 -5.87
CA TRP A 441 -5.39 -14.18 -6.38
C TRP A 441 -4.41 -14.67 -5.32
N TRP A 442 -4.57 -14.24 -4.07
CA TRP A 442 -3.64 -14.55 -2.97
C TRP A 442 -4.04 -15.79 -2.18
N GLY A 443 -5.22 -16.38 -2.48
CA GLY A 443 -5.77 -17.47 -1.70
C GLY A 443 -6.10 -17.08 -0.26
N ASN A 444 -6.39 -18.07 0.58
CA ASN A 444 -6.68 -17.81 2.01
C ASN A 444 -5.37 -17.57 2.81
N THR A 445 -4.72 -16.45 2.56
CA THR A 445 -3.46 -16.05 3.18
C THR A 445 -3.58 -14.72 3.91
N THR A 446 -2.53 -14.32 4.60
CA THR A 446 -2.47 -13.02 5.29
C THR A 446 -2.55 -11.81 4.35
N GLY A 447 -2.30 -11.99 3.05
CA GLY A 447 -2.35 -10.89 2.07
C GLY A 447 -3.69 -10.18 2.02
N LYS A 448 -4.80 -10.95 1.99
CA LYS A 448 -6.17 -10.40 2.01
C LYS A 448 -6.48 -9.61 3.27
N ASP A 449 -6.00 -10.09 4.42
CA ASP A 449 -6.24 -9.43 5.71
C ASP A 449 -5.42 -8.15 5.82
N GLN A 450 -4.14 -8.18 5.40
CA GLN A 450 -3.27 -7.00 5.36
C GLN A 450 -3.87 -5.92 4.46
N HIS A 451 -4.29 -6.29 3.24
CA HIS A 451 -4.88 -5.36 2.28
C HIS A 451 -6.15 -4.69 2.83
N PHE A 452 -7.02 -5.47 3.48
CA PHE A 452 -8.21 -4.93 4.11
C PHE A 452 -7.88 -4.00 5.29
N LEU A 453 -6.93 -4.40 6.15
CA LEU A 453 -6.53 -3.59 7.30
C LEU A 453 -5.87 -2.27 6.90
N TYR A 454 -5.10 -2.24 5.81
CA TYR A 454 -4.46 -0.99 5.34
C TYR A 454 -5.48 0.06 4.89
N ALA A 455 -6.66 -0.34 4.44
CA ALA A 455 -7.74 0.59 4.11
C ALA A 455 -8.20 1.43 5.34
N LYS A 456 -8.02 0.92 6.57
CA LYS A 456 -8.29 1.66 7.81
C LYS A 456 -7.42 2.91 7.94
N LEU A 457 -6.16 2.83 7.49
CA LEU A 457 -5.25 3.96 7.52
C LEU A 457 -5.67 5.03 6.52
N ARG A 458 -6.19 4.64 5.35
CA ARG A 458 -6.76 5.58 4.35
C ARG A 458 -7.93 6.35 4.92
N ALA A 459 -8.81 5.65 5.65
CA ALA A 459 -9.93 6.30 6.34
C ALA A 459 -9.45 7.36 7.35
N ILE A 460 -8.45 7.04 8.17
CA ILE A 460 -7.90 7.94 9.20
C ILE A 460 -7.18 9.13 8.56
N GLU A 461 -6.31 8.89 7.59
CA GLU A 461 -5.52 9.91 6.90
C GLU A 461 -6.39 10.99 6.28
N THR A 462 -7.52 10.59 5.73
CA THR A 462 -8.41 11.47 4.98
C THR A 462 -9.68 11.87 5.71
N ARG A 463 -9.98 11.21 6.84
CA ARG A 463 -11.27 11.31 7.52
C ARG A 463 -12.45 11.06 6.58
N ARG A 464 -12.33 10.02 5.76
CA ARG A 464 -13.37 9.57 4.83
C ARG A 464 -13.79 8.14 5.18
N TRP A 465 -15.08 7.87 5.02
CA TRP A 465 -15.53 6.48 4.99
C TRP A 465 -14.88 5.76 3.82
N VAL A 466 -14.49 4.52 4.06
CA VAL A 466 -14.06 3.60 3.01
C VAL A 466 -15.12 2.55 2.83
N VAL A 467 -15.69 2.49 1.64
CA VAL A 467 -16.57 1.42 1.18
C VAL A 467 -15.75 0.51 0.28
N ARG A 468 -15.60 -0.73 0.68
CA ARG A 468 -14.79 -1.70 -0.05
C ARG A 468 -15.67 -2.79 -0.64
N SER A 469 -15.56 -2.99 -1.94
CA SER A 469 -16.20 -4.07 -2.69
C SER A 469 -15.11 -5.00 -3.24
N ALA A 470 -15.13 -6.23 -2.78
CA ALA A 470 -14.21 -7.28 -3.23
C ALA A 470 -14.98 -8.37 -3.97
N ASN A 471 -14.43 -8.88 -5.07
CA ASN A 471 -15.04 -10.01 -5.76
C ASN A 471 -15.00 -11.27 -4.88
N THR A 472 -13.82 -11.75 -4.54
CA THR A 472 -13.56 -12.94 -3.70
C THR A 472 -12.81 -12.59 -2.42
N GLY A 473 -12.73 -11.32 -2.05
CA GLY A 473 -12.01 -10.81 -0.90
C GLY A 473 -12.87 -10.66 0.34
N ILE A 474 -12.62 -9.58 1.06
CA ILE A 474 -13.42 -9.11 2.19
C ILE A 474 -13.98 -7.75 1.81
N SER A 475 -15.29 -7.67 1.61
CA SER A 475 -16.01 -6.41 1.42
C SER A 475 -16.36 -5.80 2.77
N GLY A 476 -16.54 -4.48 2.84
CA GLY A 476 -16.91 -3.88 4.12
C GLY A 476 -16.94 -2.37 4.13
N PHE A 477 -17.33 -1.86 5.29
CA PHE A 477 -17.44 -0.45 5.61
C PHE A 477 -16.51 -0.08 6.75
N ILE A 478 -15.65 0.89 6.52
CA ILE A 478 -14.69 1.41 7.48
C ILE A 478 -15.03 2.89 7.72
N ASN A 479 -15.28 3.26 8.98
CA ASN A 479 -15.64 4.62 9.34
C ASN A 479 -14.44 5.58 9.33
N GLN A 480 -14.69 6.87 9.55
CA GLN A 480 -13.68 7.93 9.52
C GLN A 480 -12.59 7.78 10.60
N ARG A 481 -12.81 6.94 11.64
CA ARG A 481 -11.80 6.59 12.67
C ARG A 481 -10.99 5.35 12.32
N GLY A 482 -11.32 4.67 11.23
CA GLY A 482 -10.70 3.40 10.85
C GLY A 482 -11.32 2.17 11.49
N ASP A 483 -12.49 2.27 12.14
CA ASP A 483 -13.20 1.09 12.66
C ASP A 483 -13.89 0.36 11.52
N ILE A 484 -13.74 -0.96 11.49
CA ILE A 484 -14.52 -1.82 10.62
C ILE A 484 -15.91 -1.94 11.23
N VAL A 485 -16.91 -1.30 10.62
CA VAL A 485 -18.28 -1.27 11.14
C VAL A 485 -19.06 -2.49 10.66
N LYS A 486 -18.82 -2.91 9.42
CA LYS A 486 -19.44 -4.09 8.82
C LYS A 486 -18.49 -4.71 7.80
N GLN A 487 -18.43 -6.04 7.76
CA GLN A 487 -17.63 -6.76 6.77
C GLN A 487 -18.27 -8.09 6.38
N SER A 488 -18.01 -8.55 5.16
CA SER A 488 -18.34 -9.89 4.67
C SER A 488 -17.33 -10.93 5.18
N LYS A 489 -17.68 -12.19 4.98
CA LYS A 489 -16.71 -13.29 5.14
C LYS A 489 -15.90 -13.50 3.86
N TRP A 490 -14.68 -13.97 4.02
CA TRP A 490 -13.83 -14.40 2.92
C TRP A 490 -14.51 -15.53 2.11
N TRP A 491 -14.42 -15.45 0.80
CA TRP A 491 -14.87 -16.49 -0.15
C TRP A 491 -16.36 -16.84 0.01
N THR A 492 -17.21 -15.85 0.30
CA THR A 492 -18.67 -16.00 0.36
C THR A 492 -19.33 -15.01 -0.59
N ARG A 493 -20.49 -15.39 -1.13
CA ARG A 493 -21.36 -14.47 -1.84
C ARG A 493 -22.15 -13.65 -0.84
N ASP A 494 -22.08 -12.31 -0.94
CA ASP A 494 -22.67 -11.41 0.04
C ASP A 494 -23.01 -10.04 -0.55
N ALA A 495 -23.93 -9.33 0.08
CA ALA A 495 -24.19 -7.92 -0.16
C ALA A 495 -24.39 -7.20 1.18
N LEU A 496 -23.69 -6.10 1.37
CA LEU A 496 -23.74 -5.34 2.61
C LEU A 496 -24.30 -3.95 2.34
N LYS A 497 -25.16 -3.47 3.23
CA LYS A 497 -25.73 -2.13 3.20
C LYS A 497 -25.42 -1.37 4.47
N MET A 498 -25.18 -0.05 4.33
CA MET A 498 -24.93 0.86 5.43
C MET A 498 -25.20 2.31 5.05
N ASP A 499 -25.62 3.11 6.00
CA ASP A 499 -25.58 4.56 5.91
C ASP A 499 -24.20 5.02 6.36
N ILE A 500 -23.47 5.73 5.49
CA ILE A 500 -22.17 6.32 5.76
C ILE A 500 -22.27 7.83 5.82
N ASN A 501 -21.45 8.48 6.64
CA ASN A 501 -21.42 9.93 6.69
C ASN A 501 -20.42 10.52 5.70
N LEU A 502 -20.88 11.33 4.78
CA LEU A 502 -20.03 12.12 3.89
C LEU A 502 -19.20 13.12 4.68
N ASN A 503 -18.01 13.44 4.21
CA ASN A 503 -17.16 14.45 4.83
C ASN A 503 -16.44 15.29 3.77
N ASP A 504 -16.46 16.60 3.92
CA ASP A 504 -15.81 17.60 3.06
C ASP A 504 -14.56 18.22 3.71
N GLN A 505 -14.34 17.99 5.01
CA GLN A 505 -13.23 18.58 5.74
C GLN A 505 -11.90 18.00 5.29
N MET A 506 -10.91 18.86 5.12
CA MET A 506 -9.56 18.46 4.71
C MET A 506 -8.65 18.30 5.93
N THR A 507 -8.09 17.12 6.11
CA THR A 507 -7.05 16.85 7.10
C THR A 507 -5.74 17.57 6.74
N THR A 508 -4.82 17.70 7.69
CA THR A 508 -3.48 18.24 7.41
C THR A 508 -2.76 17.38 6.37
N TYR A 509 -2.88 16.05 6.47
CA TYR A 509 -2.28 15.14 5.51
C TYR A 509 -2.85 15.31 4.10
N VAL A 510 -4.18 15.49 3.94
CA VAL A 510 -4.78 15.78 2.63
C VAL A 510 -4.20 17.05 2.01
N LYS A 511 -3.91 18.07 2.83
CA LYS A 511 -3.33 19.33 2.34
C LYS A 511 -1.85 19.20 1.95
N SER A 512 -1.06 18.44 2.72
CA SER A 512 0.40 18.37 2.59
C SER A 512 0.92 17.14 1.85
N GLY A 513 0.10 16.09 1.71
CA GLY A 513 0.53 14.82 1.12
C GLY A 513 1.72 14.19 1.86
N ASP A 514 2.59 13.54 1.13
CA ASP A 514 3.74 12.80 1.64
C ASP A 514 4.97 13.67 1.92
N ILE A 515 4.78 14.93 2.34
CA ILE A 515 5.87 15.92 2.52
C ILE A 515 6.96 15.43 3.48
N ILE A 516 6.61 14.68 4.53
CA ILE A 516 7.58 14.10 5.49
C ILE A 516 8.53 13.16 4.75
N ALA A 517 7.99 12.29 3.89
CA ALA A 517 8.79 11.35 3.13
C ALA A 517 9.66 12.08 2.09
N GLN A 518 9.12 13.05 1.40
CA GLN A 518 9.87 13.86 0.42
C GLN A 518 11.05 14.59 1.06
N LEU A 519 10.83 15.30 2.17
CA LEU A 519 11.88 16.04 2.87
C LEU A 519 12.97 15.11 3.41
N LEU A 520 12.59 14.02 4.09
CA LEU A 520 13.56 13.07 4.62
C LEU A 520 14.30 12.31 3.50
N SER A 521 13.67 12.07 2.35
CA SER A 521 14.33 11.48 1.18
C SER A 521 15.40 12.41 0.61
N ILE A 522 15.12 13.71 0.49
CA ILE A 522 16.09 14.71 0.05
C ILE A 522 17.28 14.76 1.02
N ILE A 523 17.00 14.84 2.33
CA ILE A 523 18.05 14.81 3.36
C ILE A 523 18.87 13.51 3.25
N GLY A 524 18.20 12.37 3.13
CA GLY A 524 18.85 11.07 2.96
C GLY A 524 19.77 11.01 1.74
N LEU A 525 19.32 11.53 0.60
CA LEU A 525 20.13 11.60 -0.62
C LEU A 525 21.38 12.47 -0.42
N VAL A 526 21.23 13.66 0.15
CA VAL A 526 22.37 14.56 0.43
C VAL A 526 23.36 13.87 1.37
N LEU A 527 22.89 13.22 2.44
CA LEU A 527 23.76 12.51 3.38
C LEU A 527 24.44 11.29 2.73
N ALA A 528 23.75 10.57 1.84
CA ALA A 528 24.34 9.45 1.09
C ALA A 528 25.46 9.93 0.14
N LEU A 529 25.26 11.02 -0.57
CA LEU A 529 26.25 11.62 -1.45
C LEU A 529 27.44 12.21 -0.67
N PHE A 530 27.22 12.67 0.54
CA PHE A 530 28.29 13.17 1.40
C PHE A 530 29.32 12.08 1.78
N ILE A 531 28.92 10.82 1.89
CA ILE A 531 29.80 9.69 2.26
C ILE A 531 30.99 9.55 1.29
N PRO A 532 30.81 9.37 -0.03
CA PRO A 532 31.91 9.25 -0.98
C PRO A 532 32.71 10.55 -1.11
N TYR A 533 32.05 11.72 -1.10
CA TYR A 533 32.69 13.03 -1.14
C TYR A 533 33.72 13.17 0.00
N TYR A 534 33.31 13.01 1.25
CA TYR A 534 34.19 13.12 2.40
C TYR A 534 35.32 12.07 2.39
N THR A 535 35.01 10.85 2.01
CA THR A 535 36.01 9.77 1.93
C THR A 535 37.10 10.08 0.88
N PHE A 536 36.72 10.71 -0.24
CA PHE A 536 37.65 11.12 -1.29
C PHE A 536 38.58 12.24 -0.82
N PHE A 537 38.06 13.31 -0.19
CA PHE A 537 38.86 14.44 0.28
C PHE A 537 39.77 14.05 1.45
N LYS A 538 39.31 13.23 2.40
CA LYS A 538 40.14 12.71 3.48
C LYS A 538 41.32 11.88 2.97
N LYS A 539 41.11 11.07 1.93
CA LYS A 539 42.21 10.32 1.30
C LYS A 539 43.21 11.24 0.59
N LYS A 540 42.77 12.35 0.02
CA LYS A 540 43.65 13.32 -0.63
C LYS A 540 44.49 14.06 0.37
N ALA A 541 43.90 14.52 1.50
CA ALA A 541 44.63 15.19 2.61
C ALA A 541 45.61 14.27 3.33
N ALA A 542 45.38 12.94 3.37
CA ALA A 542 46.29 11.99 3.98
C ALA A 542 47.48 11.58 3.06
N LYS A 543 47.45 12.00 1.78
CA LYS A 543 48.52 11.78 0.82
C LYS A 543 49.41 13.02 0.58
N GLN A 544 48.98 14.17 1.05
CA GLN A 544 49.77 15.41 1.21
C GLN A 544 50.42 15.45 2.60
#